data_f026e19b97db599095f8b037ceb559d0
#
_entry.id   f026e19b97db599095f8b037ceb559d0
#
_cell.length_a   1.000
_cell.length_b   1.000
_cell.length_c   1.000
_cell.angle_alpha   90.00
_cell.angle_beta   90.00
_cell.angle_gamma   90.00
#
_symmetry.space_group_name_H-M   'P 1'
#
loop_
_entity.id
_entity.type
_entity.pdbx_description
1 polymer ?
#
loop_
_entity_poly.entity_id
_entity_poly.type
_entity_poly.pdbx_seq_one_letter_code
_entity_poly.pdbx_strand_id
1 'polypeptide(L)'
;MASPAEETQDAITEEEIQGTIVSPASSTSIRPNRNAFTELMRHKSRKTTTISPSFPHEKPIMFEGHRGLGAYTYNPAAFPPSNVIFYNDFAVAINDLYPKSSVHTLLLPRSERNLLHPFDAFEDAAFLAATVAESEKLRALVAKELRRRYGKLSKLDQARERVLNGEVELPEGEDLPKGRDWESEVMMGIHAHPSMSHLHVHVLSVDWYSECLKNRAHYNSFTTPFFVPLDAFPLAQDDPRRDPSQAGYLSRDLKCWRCSAGFGRSFARLNEHLAVEFEAWKRI
;
A
#
# COMPACT_ATOMS: atom_id res chain seq x y z
N MET A 1 46.80 4.70 -10.23
CA MET A 1 45.55 5.43 -10.45
C MET A 1 44.43 4.52 -10.00
N ALA A 2 43.93 4.77 -8.82
CA ALA A 2 42.86 3.98 -8.22
C ALA A 2 41.50 4.48 -8.77
N SER A 3 40.69 3.56 -9.31
CA SER A 3 39.32 3.80 -9.73
C SER A 3 38.46 4.05 -8.49
N PRO A 4 37.50 4.99 -8.50
CA PRO A 4 36.61 5.17 -7.37
C PRO A 4 35.61 4.00 -7.33
N ALA A 5 35.43 3.46 -6.12
CA ALA A 5 34.42 2.45 -5.83
C ALA A 5 33.03 2.97 -6.22
N GLU A 6 32.31 2.23 -7.06
CA GLU A 6 30.88 2.40 -7.25
C GLU A 6 30.17 2.05 -5.93
N GLU A 7 29.68 3.07 -5.23
CA GLU A 7 28.72 2.88 -4.16
C GLU A 7 27.48 2.20 -4.72
N THR A 8 27.23 1.01 -4.25
CA THR A 8 26.01 0.24 -4.53
C THR A 8 24.80 0.97 -3.94
N GLN A 9 24.08 1.70 -4.77
CA GLN A 9 22.78 2.30 -4.43
C GLN A 9 21.68 1.22 -4.46
N ASP A 10 21.83 0.18 -3.68
CA ASP A 10 20.77 -0.79 -3.35
C ASP A 10 20.03 -0.39 -2.05
N ALA A 11 20.26 0.81 -1.56
CA ALA A 11 19.61 1.30 -0.36
C ALA A 11 18.22 1.85 -0.69
N ILE A 12 17.20 1.22 -0.11
CA ILE A 12 15.95 1.85 0.29
C ILE A 12 16.32 3.18 0.94
N THR A 13 15.69 4.28 0.54
CA THR A 13 16.09 5.60 1.02
C THR A 13 16.01 5.67 2.55
N GLU A 14 16.91 6.44 3.19
CA GLU A 14 16.87 6.66 4.65
C GLU A 14 15.50 7.13 5.14
N GLU A 15 14.71 7.82 4.32
CA GLU A 15 13.35 8.23 4.59
C GLU A 15 12.39 7.04 4.77
N GLU A 16 12.57 5.94 4.05
CA GLU A 16 11.79 4.71 4.22
C GLU A 16 12.20 3.93 5.48
N ILE A 17 13.46 4.07 5.91
CA ILE A 17 13.99 3.41 7.11
C ILE A 17 13.62 4.19 8.38
N GLN A 18 13.59 5.52 8.32
CA GLN A 18 13.49 6.32 9.55
C GLN A 18 12.06 6.63 9.98
N GLY A 19 11.04 6.47 9.11
CA GLY A 19 9.65 6.82 9.46
C GLY A 19 9.49 8.26 9.97
N THR A 20 10.44 9.13 9.64
CA THR A 20 10.52 10.47 10.19
C THR A 20 9.50 11.35 9.50
N ILE A 21 8.47 11.77 10.24
CA ILE A 21 7.63 12.89 9.88
C ILE A 21 8.53 14.13 9.89
N VAL A 22 9.05 14.52 8.74
CA VAL A 22 9.68 15.82 8.60
C VAL A 22 8.57 16.86 8.55
N SER A 23 8.30 17.48 9.70
CA SER A 23 7.55 18.73 9.72
C SER A 23 8.32 19.75 8.89
N PRO A 24 7.71 20.42 7.90
CA PRO A 24 8.41 21.45 7.17
C PRO A 24 8.71 22.62 8.09
N ALA A 25 10.00 22.87 8.34
CA ALA A 25 10.47 24.04 9.02
C ALA A 25 10.19 25.27 8.17
N SER A 26 9.42 26.16 8.75
CA SER A 26 9.29 27.60 8.53
C SER A 26 9.85 28.19 7.24
N SER A 27 8.96 28.57 6.33
CA SER A 27 9.15 29.75 5.49
C SER A 27 7.84 30.52 5.38
N THR A 28 7.86 31.77 5.89
CA THR A 28 7.04 32.95 5.61
C THR A 28 5.51 32.76 5.54
N SER A 29 4.89 33.40 6.55
CA SER A 29 3.46 33.62 6.73
C SER A 29 2.73 34.11 5.47
N ILE A 30 1.88 33.24 4.91
CA ILE A 30 0.66 33.68 4.25
C ILE A 30 -0.49 33.10 5.07
N ARG A 31 -1.26 33.95 5.74
CA ARG A 31 -2.45 33.57 6.51
C ARG A 31 -3.49 32.97 5.56
N PRO A 32 -3.91 31.71 5.71
CA PRO A 32 -5.06 31.24 4.96
C PRO A 32 -6.32 31.93 5.46
N ASN A 33 -7.10 32.42 4.51
CA ASN A 33 -8.40 33.06 4.70
C ASN A 33 -9.31 32.13 5.50
N ARG A 34 -9.71 32.55 6.72
CA ARG A 34 -10.57 31.76 7.59
C ARG A 34 -11.98 31.74 7.02
N ASN A 35 -12.44 30.58 6.64
CA ASN A 35 -13.80 30.36 6.18
C ASN A 35 -14.73 30.30 7.42
N ALA A 36 -15.79 31.11 7.42
CA ALA A 36 -16.78 31.22 8.52
C ALA A 36 -17.45 29.88 8.88
N PHE A 37 -17.48 28.90 7.95
CA PHE A 37 -18.02 27.58 8.18
C PHE A 37 -17.16 26.73 9.13
N THR A 38 -15.84 26.91 9.10
CA THR A 38 -14.91 26.21 9.99
C THR A 38 -14.99 26.69 11.44
N GLU A 39 -15.43 27.93 11.66
CA GLU A 39 -15.61 28.51 13.00
C GLU A 39 -16.93 28.07 13.66
N LEU A 40 -17.96 27.80 12.85
CA LEU A 40 -19.29 27.36 13.35
C LEU A 40 -19.27 25.92 13.87
N MET A 41 -18.37 25.09 13.36
CA MET A 41 -18.23 23.66 13.74
C MET A 41 -17.31 23.43 14.96
N ARG A 42 -16.79 24.48 15.55
CA ARG A 42 -15.97 24.42 16.76
C ARG A 42 -16.86 24.31 17.99
N HIS A 43 -17.22 23.08 18.38
CA HIS A 43 -17.87 22.84 19.66
C HIS A 43 -16.99 23.33 20.81
N LYS A 44 -17.51 24.36 21.58
CA LYS A 44 -16.94 24.75 22.87
C LYS A 44 -17.06 23.60 23.86
N SER A 45 -15.94 22.92 24.09
CA SER A 45 -15.84 21.94 25.17
C SER A 45 -16.04 22.64 26.53
N ARG A 46 -17.14 22.31 27.19
CA ARG A 46 -17.46 22.70 28.59
C ARG A 46 -16.53 21.86 29.48
N LYS A 47 -15.69 22.53 30.29
CA LYS A 47 -14.88 21.88 31.32
C LYS A 47 -15.80 21.27 32.37
N THR A 48 -15.94 19.95 32.34
CA THR A 48 -16.46 19.17 33.45
C THR A 48 -15.28 18.46 34.10
N THR A 49 -14.99 18.84 35.33
CA THR A 49 -14.00 18.21 36.19
C THR A 49 -14.58 16.88 36.68
N THR A 50 -14.24 15.79 36.00
CA THR A 50 -14.47 14.44 36.49
C THR A 50 -13.13 13.82 36.82
N ILE A 51 -12.93 13.49 38.08
CA ILE A 51 -11.78 12.74 38.61
C ILE A 51 -11.93 11.31 38.09
N SER A 52 -11.15 10.93 37.09
CA SER A 52 -11.02 9.54 36.66
C SER A 52 -9.82 8.90 37.36
N PRO A 53 -9.92 7.65 37.81
CA PRO A 53 -8.79 6.95 38.42
C PRO A 53 -7.66 6.80 37.43
N SER A 54 -6.46 7.23 37.82
CA SER A 54 -5.24 7.11 37.04
C SER A 54 -4.84 5.63 36.98
N PHE A 55 -5.07 4.99 35.83
CA PHE A 55 -4.37 3.76 35.49
C PHE A 55 -2.90 4.11 35.18
N PRO A 56 -1.92 3.26 35.55
CA PRO A 56 -0.53 3.50 35.23
C PRO A 56 -0.39 3.55 33.70
N HIS A 57 0.03 4.70 33.19
CA HIS A 57 0.42 4.84 31.78
C HIS A 57 1.67 3.99 31.55
N GLU A 58 1.50 2.78 31.01
CA GLU A 58 2.61 2.08 30.36
C GLU A 58 3.15 2.99 29.27
N LYS A 59 4.48 3.22 29.31
CA LYS A 59 5.14 4.00 28.27
C LYS A 59 4.88 3.31 26.93
N PRO A 60 4.46 4.04 25.89
CA PRO A 60 4.21 3.44 24.59
C PRO A 60 5.51 2.77 24.11
N ILE A 61 5.40 1.52 23.67
CA ILE A 61 6.52 0.80 23.07
C ILE A 61 6.86 1.55 21.78
N MET A 62 8.05 2.14 21.72
CA MET A 62 8.54 2.87 20.55
C MET A 62 9.11 1.88 19.55
N PHE A 63 8.47 1.78 18.38
CA PHE A 63 8.98 1.09 17.22
C PHE A 63 9.54 2.12 16.24
N GLU A 64 10.84 2.05 15.94
CA GLU A 64 11.53 3.01 15.08
C GLU A 64 12.17 2.32 13.87
N GLY A 65 12.39 3.09 12.79
CA GLY A 65 13.03 2.63 11.58
C GLY A 65 12.37 1.39 10.98
N HIS A 66 13.16 0.39 10.62
CA HIS A 66 12.69 -0.87 10.02
C HIS A 66 11.74 -1.70 10.91
N ARG A 67 11.57 -1.35 12.19
CA ARG A 67 10.59 -1.95 13.11
C ARG A 67 9.27 -1.17 13.18
N GLY A 68 9.12 -0.08 12.47
CA GLY A 68 7.96 0.83 12.59
C GLY A 68 6.60 0.16 12.41
N LEU A 69 6.51 -0.92 11.61
CA LEU A 69 5.27 -1.68 11.43
C LEU A 69 4.82 -2.42 12.71
N GLY A 70 5.73 -2.72 13.63
CA GLY A 70 5.42 -3.38 14.90
C GLY A 70 4.43 -2.61 15.77
N ALA A 71 4.42 -1.29 15.70
CA ALA A 71 3.47 -0.48 16.46
C ALA A 71 2.01 -0.80 16.09
N TYR A 72 1.74 -1.02 14.81
CA TYR A 72 0.39 -1.38 14.32
C TYR A 72 -0.01 -2.79 14.74
N THR A 73 0.91 -3.75 14.70
CA THR A 73 0.61 -5.14 15.12
C THR A 73 0.37 -5.25 16.61
N TYR A 74 1.09 -4.45 17.42
CA TYR A 74 0.99 -4.47 18.88
C TYR A 74 -0.31 -3.80 19.35
N ASN A 75 -0.58 -2.56 18.94
CA ASN A 75 -1.76 -1.82 19.38
C ASN A 75 -2.44 -1.04 18.23
N PRO A 76 -3.16 -1.73 17.34
CA PRO A 76 -3.82 -1.09 16.20
C PRO A 76 -4.86 -0.04 16.62
N ALA A 77 -5.49 -0.20 17.78
CA ALA A 77 -6.49 0.73 18.29
C ALA A 77 -5.93 2.11 18.67
N ALA A 78 -4.61 2.24 18.84
CA ALA A 78 -3.97 3.52 19.11
C ALA A 78 -3.87 4.43 17.87
N PHE A 79 -4.15 3.91 16.68
CA PHE A 79 -4.02 4.64 15.42
C PHE A 79 -5.37 5.11 14.89
N PRO A 80 -5.40 6.24 14.17
CA PRO A 80 -6.65 6.76 13.61
C PRO A 80 -7.14 5.89 12.44
N PRO A 81 -8.46 5.95 12.12
CA PRO A 81 -9.05 5.23 10.98
C PRO A 81 -8.47 5.63 9.60
N SER A 82 -7.77 6.76 9.51
CA SER A 82 -7.01 7.13 8.30
C SER A 82 -5.80 6.22 8.05
N ASN A 83 -5.27 5.60 9.09
CA ASN A 83 -4.09 4.74 9.00
C ASN A 83 -4.47 3.26 9.03
N VAL A 84 -5.35 2.87 9.97
CA VAL A 84 -5.81 1.48 10.16
C VAL A 84 -7.17 1.29 9.50
N ILE A 85 -7.24 0.38 8.52
CA ILE A 85 -8.45 0.08 7.76
C ILE A 85 -9.36 -0.87 8.56
N PHE A 86 -8.78 -1.97 9.04
CA PHE A 86 -9.42 -2.90 9.97
C PHE A 86 -8.36 -3.67 10.76
N TYR A 87 -8.78 -4.31 11.83
CA TYR A 87 -7.94 -5.28 12.56
C TYR A 87 -8.81 -6.33 13.27
N ASN A 88 -8.19 -7.47 13.52
CA ASN A 88 -8.72 -8.57 14.33
C ASN A 88 -7.58 -9.20 15.14
N ASP A 89 -7.82 -10.36 15.75
CA ASP A 89 -6.80 -11.06 16.54
C ASP A 89 -5.64 -11.60 15.70
N PHE A 90 -5.88 -11.85 14.41
CA PHE A 90 -4.88 -12.41 13.50
C PHE A 90 -4.09 -11.36 12.73
N ALA A 91 -4.70 -10.28 12.29
CA ALA A 91 -4.05 -9.32 11.41
C ALA A 91 -4.53 -7.87 11.63
N VAL A 92 -3.74 -6.93 11.15
CA VAL A 92 -4.11 -5.53 10.97
C VAL A 92 -3.85 -5.10 9.53
N ALA A 93 -4.82 -4.42 8.93
CA ALA A 93 -4.71 -3.81 7.60
C ALA A 93 -4.54 -2.30 7.73
N ILE A 94 -3.54 -1.76 7.07
CA ILE A 94 -3.21 -0.34 7.12
C ILE A 94 -3.06 0.27 5.73
N ASN A 95 -3.22 1.59 5.62
CA ASN A 95 -2.77 2.33 4.45
C ASN A 95 -1.25 2.46 4.48
N ASP A 96 -0.58 2.19 3.35
CA ASP A 96 0.86 2.41 3.24
C ASP A 96 1.18 3.90 3.29
N LEU A 97 2.17 4.30 4.11
CA LEU A 97 2.61 5.69 4.23
C LEU A 97 3.35 6.19 2.98
N TYR A 98 3.91 5.26 2.21
CA TYR A 98 4.68 5.56 0.99
C TYR A 98 4.12 4.79 -0.21
N PRO A 99 2.85 5.02 -0.58
CA PRO A 99 2.16 4.23 -1.59
C PRO A 99 2.90 4.25 -2.93
N LYS A 100 2.99 3.10 -3.60
CA LYS A 100 3.62 2.99 -4.93
C LYS A 100 2.61 2.92 -6.07
N SER A 101 1.32 2.92 -5.74
CA SER A 101 0.19 2.99 -6.67
C SER A 101 -0.92 3.86 -6.08
N SER A 102 -1.99 4.11 -6.82
CA SER A 102 -3.08 4.99 -6.38
C SER A 102 -3.82 4.47 -5.14
N VAL A 103 -3.85 3.16 -4.94
CA VAL A 103 -4.29 2.50 -3.71
C VAL A 103 -3.24 1.47 -3.31
N HIS A 104 -2.60 1.69 -2.18
CA HIS A 104 -1.58 0.78 -1.64
C HIS A 104 -1.82 0.59 -0.14
N THR A 105 -2.05 -0.65 0.23
CA THR A 105 -2.34 -1.07 1.61
C THR A 105 -1.41 -2.21 2.00
N LEU A 106 -1.24 -2.41 3.30
CA LEU A 106 -0.45 -3.49 3.87
C LEU A 106 -1.33 -4.33 4.80
N LEU A 107 -1.21 -5.65 4.71
CA LEU A 107 -1.72 -6.58 5.72
C LEU A 107 -0.55 -7.07 6.57
N LEU A 108 -0.66 -6.90 7.88
CA LEU A 108 0.35 -7.26 8.87
C LEU A 108 -0.22 -8.35 9.77
N PRO A 109 0.26 -9.60 9.69
CA PRO A 109 -0.10 -10.62 10.68
C PRO A 109 0.37 -10.24 12.08
N ARG A 110 -0.43 -10.56 13.10
CA ARG A 110 -0.17 -10.22 14.52
C ARG A 110 0.46 -11.37 15.32
N SER A 111 0.74 -12.50 14.68
CA SER A 111 1.39 -13.63 15.34
C SER A 111 2.91 -13.42 15.48
N GLU A 112 3.56 -14.18 16.34
CA GLU A 112 5.01 -14.16 16.52
C GLU A 112 5.79 -14.53 15.23
N ARG A 113 5.15 -15.24 14.28
CA ARG A 113 5.73 -15.56 12.98
C ARG A 113 5.96 -14.33 12.10
N ASN A 114 5.38 -13.17 12.43
CA ASN A 114 5.57 -11.94 11.68
C ASN A 114 7.01 -11.40 11.73
N LEU A 115 7.86 -11.92 12.61
CA LEU A 115 9.29 -11.58 12.72
C LEU A 115 10.20 -12.54 11.94
N LEU A 116 9.65 -13.63 11.40
CA LEU A 116 10.38 -14.53 10.53
C LEU A 116 10.49 -13.96 9.12
N HIS A 117 11.52 -14.41 8.38
CA HIS A 117 11.57 -14.15 6.96
C HIS A 117 10.30 -14.73 6.30
N PRO A 118 9.66 -14.05 5.34
CA PRO A 118 8.41 -14.52 4.72
C PRO A 118 8.48 -15.95 4.19
N PHE A 119 9.63 -16.37 3.64
CA PHE A 119 9.81 -17.73 3.13
C PHE A 119 9.69 -18.79 4.24
N ASP A 120 10.23 -18.49 5.43
CA ASP A 120 10.17 -19.40 6.57
C ASP A 120 8.81 -19.34 7.27
N ALA A 121 8.22 -18.15 7.36
CA ALA A 121 6.90 -17.95 7.95
C ALA A 121 5.82 -18.73 7.19
N PHE A 122 5.87 -18.71 5.86
CA PHE A 122 4.89 -19.36 4.98
C PHE A 122 5.13 -20.84 4.70
N GLU A 123 6.12 -21.46 5.32
CA GLU A 123 6.22 -22.92 5.38
C GLU A 123 5.12 -23.52 6.29
N ASP A 124 4.58 -22.73 7.21
CA ASP A 124 3.40 -23.10 7.99
C ASP A 124 2.14 -22.89 7.14
N ALA A 125 1.55 -23.99 6.68
CA ALA A 125 0.38 -23.98 5.80
C ALA A 125 -0.86 -23.30 6.44
N ALA A 126 -1.04 -23.44 7.77
CA ALA A 126 -2.17 -22.83 8.47
C ALA A 126 -1.98 -21.30 8.56
N PHE A 127 -0.76 -20.84 8.84
CA PHE A 127 -0.43 -19.42 8.86
C PHE A 127 -0.56 -18.79 7.46
N LEU A 128 -0.07 -19.47 6.43
CA LEU A 128 -0.23 -19.02 5.04
C LEU A 128 -1.70 -18.92 4.66
N ALA A 129 -2.50 -19.96 4.91
CA ALA A 129 -3.92 -19.97 4.56
C ALA A 129 -4.69 -18.83 5.27
N ALA A 130 -4.41 -18.58 6.55
CA ALA A 130 -5.03 -17.49 7.29
C ALA A 130 -4.59 -16.12 6.73
N THR A 131 -3.30 -15.96 6.36
CA THR A 131 -2.79 -14.72 5.75
C THR A 131 -3.44 -14.47 4.38
N VAL A 132 -3.58 -15.50 3.56
CA VAL A 132 -4.29 -15.41 2.27
C VAL A 132 -5.74 -14.97 2.49
N ALA A 133 -6.47 -15.62 3.41
CA ALA A 133 -7.87 -15.30 3.68
C ALA A 133 -8.09 -13.83 4.11
N GLU A 134 -7.21 -13.29 4.98
CA GLU A 134 -7.29 -11.88 5.38
C GLU A 134 -6.85 -10.94 4.25
N SER A 135 -5.88 -11.34 3.43
CA SER A 135 -5.45 -10.57 2.26
C SER A 135 -6.56 -10.47 1.19
N GLU A 136 -7.34 -11.51 0.97
CA GLU A 136 -8.49 -11.49 0.06
C GLU A 136 -9.61 -10.53 0.55
N LYS A 137 -9.85 -10.46 1.85
CA LYS A 137 -10.77 -9.46 2.42
C LYS A 137 -10.27 -8.04 2.13
N LEU A 138 -8.98 -7.81 2.31
CA LEU A 138 -8.37 -6.50 2.02
C LEU A 138 -8.39 -6.19 0.52
N ARG A 139 -8.13 -7.19 -0.34
CA ARG A 139 -8.23 -7.06 -1.81
C ARG A 139 -9.62 -6.59 -2.24
N ALA A 140 -10.67 -7.19 -1.69
CA ALA A 140 -12.04 -6.79 -1.97
C ALA A 140 -12.32 -5.34 -1.53
N LEU A 141 -11.73 -4.87 -0.41
CA LEU A 141 -11.83 -3.48 0.04
C LEU A 141 -11.08 -2.52 -0.90
N VAL A 142 -9.86 -2.88 -1.32
CA VAL A 142 -9.08 -2.11 -2.30
C VAL A 142 -9.81 -2.01 -3.63
N ALA A 143 -10.41 -3.10 -4.12
CA ALA A 143 -11.23 -3.11 -5.33
C ALA A 143 -12.45 -2.19 -5.23
N LYS A 144 -13.13 -2.18 -4.09
CA LYS A 144 -14.24 -1.24 -3.82
C LYS A 144 -13.77 0.21 -3.81
N GLU A 145 -12.60 0.48 -3.23
CA GLU A 145 -12.01 1.82 -3.22
C GLU A 145 -11.60 2.27 -4.63
N LEU A 146 -11.06 1.39 -5.46
CA LEU A 146 -10.77 1.68 -6.86
C LEU A 146 -12.04 2.02 -7.64
N ARG A 147 -13.11 1.23 -7.47
CA ARG A 147 -14.42 1.54 -8.07
C ARG A 147 -14.97 2.87 -7.58
N ARG A 148 -14.88 3.16 -6.29
CA ARG A 148 -15.31 4.45 -5.71
C ARG A 148 -14.58 5.63 -6.33
N ARG A 149 -13.26 5.50 -6.56
CA ARG A 149 -12.44 6.57 -7.15
C ARG A 149 -12.64 6.71 -8.65
N TYR A 150 -12.72 5.60 -9.38
CA TYR A 150 -12.57 5.58 -10.83
C TYR A 150 -13.75 5.00 -11.59
N GLY A 151 -14.74 4.40 -10.92
CA GLY A 151 -15.89 3.76 -11.56
C GLY A 151 -16.64 4.70 -12.51
N LYS A 152 -16.88 5.95 -12.11
CA LYS A 152 -17.51 6.97 -12.97
C LYS A 152 -16.75 7.28 -14.26
N LEU A 153 -15.44 7.02 -14.29
CA LEU A 153 -14.57 7.24 -15.44
C LEU A 153 -14.48 6.01 -16.34
N SER A 154 -14.71 4.82 -15.78
CA SER A 154 -14.60 3.54 -16.47
C SER A 154 -15.75 3.32 -17.44
N LYS A 155 -15.42 3.02 -18.70
CA LYS A 155 -16.43 2.67 -19.71
C LYS A 155 -17.18 1.38 -19.35
N LEU A 156 -16.51 0.43 -18.73
CA LEU A 156 -17.10 -0.83 -18.32
C LEU A 156 -18.08 -0.67 -17.15
N ASP A 157 -17.95 0.38 -16.34
CA ASP A 157 -18.89 0.67 -15.25
C ASP A 157 -20.06 1.57 -15.69
N GLN A 158 -20.06 2.13 -16.89
CA GLN A 158 -21.09 3.10 -17.33
C GLN A 158 -22.51 2.56 -17.21
N ALA A 159 -22.78 1.30 -17.60
CA ALA A 159 -24.10 0.71 -17.47
C ALA A 159 -24.56 0.67 -16.00
N ARG A 160 -23.65 0.29 -15.09
CA ARG A 160 -23.89 0.26 -13.65
C ARG A 160 -24.14 1.66 -13.09
N GLU A 161 -23.30 2.63 -13.47
CA GLU A 161 -23.43 4.02 -13.02
C GLU A 161 -24.73 4.66 -13.45
N ARG A 162 -25.22 4.38 -14.67
CA ARG A 162 -26.51 4.88 -15.14
C ARG A 162 -27.69 4.39 -14.30
N VAL A 163 -27.63 3.13 -13.85
CA VAL A 163 -28.64 2.59 -12.93
C VAL A 163 -28.53 3.25 -11.56
N LEU A 164 -27.33 3.36 -11.01
CA LEU A 164 -27.09 3.97 -9.70
C LEU A 164 -27.48 5.45 -9.66
N ASN A 165 -27.38 6.15 -10.78
CA ASN A 165 -27.79 7.55 -10.92
C ASN A 165 -29.31 7.71 -11.20
N GLY A 166 -30.06 6.61 -11.35
CA GLY A 166 -31.48 6.64 -11.67
C GLY A 166 -31.78 7.01 -13.13
N GLU A 167 -30.81 6.94 -14.02
CA GLU A 167 -31.01 7.20 -15.46
C GLU A 167 -31.62 6.02 -16.19
N VAL A 168 -31.49 4.82 -15.63
CA VAL A 168 -32.06 3.56 -16.16
C VAL A 168 -32.63 2.81 -14.97
N GLU A 169 -33.90 2.41 -15.10
CA GLU A 169 -34.57 1.52 -14.15
C GLU A 169 -34.19 0.06 -14.42
N LEU A 170 -33.89 -0.68 -13.34
CA LEU A 170 -33.71 -2.12 -13.43
C LEU A 170 -35.08 -2.80 -13.38
N PRO A 171 -35.33 -3.79 -14.24
CA PRO A 171 -36.49 -4.66 -14.10
C PRO A 171 -36.51 -5.35 -12.73
N GLU A 172 -37.68 -5.61 -12.20
CA GLU A 172 -37.85 -6.26 -10.91
C GLU A 172 -37.19 -7.66 -10.90
N GLY A 173 -36.27 -7.86 -9.95
CA GLY A 173 -35.51 -9.11 -9.80
C GLY A 173 -34.20 -9.18 -10.59
N GLU A 174 -33.84 -8.17 -11.36
CA GLU A 174 -32.50 -8.09 -11.99
C GLU A 174 -31.44 -7.49 -11.09
N ASP A 175 -30.22 -8.06 -11.15
CA ASP A 175 -29.06 -7.56 -10.45
C ASP A 175 -28.44 -6.35 -11.16
N LEU A 176 -27.80 -5.49 -10.39
CA LEU A 176 -26.98 -4.40 -10.92
C LEU A 176 -25.92 -4.93 -11.90
N PRO A 177 -25.72 -4.27 -13.06
CA PRO A 177 -24.63 -4.62 -13.98
C PRO A 177 -23.29 -4.74 -13.25
N LYS A 178 -22.55 -5.82 -13.50
CA LYS A 178 -21.29 -6.11 -12.77
C LYS A 178 -20.25 -5.00 -12.90
N GLY A 179 -20.15 -4.38 -14.08
CA GLY A 179 -19.14 -3.40 -14.40
C GLY A 179 -17.75 -4.02 -14.55
N ARG A 180 -16.72 -3.19 -14.37
CA ARG A 180 -15.32 -3.59 -14.41
C ARG A 180 -14.99 -4.52 -13.24
N ASP A 181 -14.21 -5.55 -13.52
CA ASP A 181 -13.63 -6.41 -12.49
C ASP A 181 -12.44 -5.69 -11.82
N TRP A 182 -12.75 -4.91 -10.77
CA TRP A 182 -11.75 -4.17 -10.02
C TRP A 182 -10.88 -5.06 -9.14
N GLU A 183 -11.29 -6.29 -8.83
CA GLU A 183 -10.47 -7.23 -8.07
C GLU A 183 -9.29 -7.75 -8.89
N SER A 184 -9.48 -7.94 -10.21
CA SER A 184 -8.38 -8.29 -11.12
C SER A 184 -7.33 -7.17 -11.27
N GLU A 185 -7.67 -5.94 -10.88
CA GLU A 185 -6.76 -4.79 -10.87
C GLU A 185 -5.97 -4.63 -9.54
N VAL A 186 -6.04 -5.63 -8.67
CA VAL A 186 -5.34 -5.61 -7.37
C VAL A 186 -4.38 -6.78 -7.26
N MET A 187 -3.14 -6.47 -6.96
CA MET A 187 -2.06 -7.44 -6.69
C MET A 187 -1.93 -7.68 -5.20
N MET A 188 -1.57 -8.92 -4.83
CA MET A 188 -1.23 -9.31 -3.46
C MET A 188 0.09 -10.07 -3.46
N GLY A 189 1.01 -9.68 -2.59
CA GLY A 189 2.30 -10.38 -2.50
C GLY A 189 3.24 -9.72 -1.52
N ILE A 190 4.45 -10.22 -1.48
CA ILE A 190 5.53 -9.74 -0.62
C ILE A 190 6.80 -9.47 -1.43
N HIS A 191 7.68 -8.66 -0.89
CA HIS A 191 9.03 -8.53 -1.42
C HIS A 191 9.89 -9.74 -1.03
N ALA A 192 10.63 -10.30 -1.99
CA ALA A 192 11.55 -11.42 -1.75
C ALA A 192 12.64 -11.08 -0.72
N HIS A 193 12.98 -9.80 -0.59
CA HIS A 193 13.85 -9.27 0.46
C HIS A 193 13.19 -8.03 1.06
N PRO A 194 12.37 -8.21 2.13
CA PRO A 194 11.65 -7.08 2.73
C PRO A 194 12.59 -6.15 3.47
N SER A 195 12.34 -4.84 3.37
CA SER A 195 13.09 -3.79 4.06
C SER A 195 12.68 -3.62 5.52
N MET A 196 11.46 -4.04 5.85
CA MET A 196 10.91 -3.93 7.20
C MET A 196 10.98 -5.29 7.90
N SER A 197 11.25 -5.27 9.22
CA SER A 197 11.42 -6.49 10.02
C SER A 197 10.12 -7.29 10.20
N HIS A 198 8.96 -6.65 10.14
CA HIS A 198 7.70 -7.33 10.28
C HIS A 198 7.18 -7.78 8.91
N LEU A 199 6.75 -9.05 8.84
CA LEU A 199 6.11 -9.59 7.66
C LEU A 199 4.89 -8.74 7.31
N HIS A 200 4.83 -8.31 6.06
CA HIS A 200 3.74 -7.52 5.52
C HIS A 200 3.43 -7.96 4.10
N VAL A 201 2.15 -8.13 3.84
CA VAL A 201 1.64 -8.40 2.50
C VAL A 201 1.22 -7.08 1.89
N HIS A 202 1.78 -6.72 0.75
CA HIS A 202 1.32 -5.60 -0.06
C HIS A 202 0.03 -6.00 -0.78
N VAL A 203 -1.00 -5.17 -0.64
CA VAL A 203 -2.26 -5.29 -1.38
C VAL A 203 -2.50 -3.95 -2.06
N LEU A 204 -2.31 -3.89 -3.38
CA LEU A 204 -2.19 -2.62 -4.10
C LEU A 204 -2.72 -2.72 -5.52
N SER A 205 -3.11 -1.56 -6.08
CA SER A 205 -3.55 -1.47 -7.47
C SER A 205 -2.39 -1.53 -8.47
N VAL A 206 -2.66 -2.01 -9.68
CA VAL A 206 -1.66 -2.21 -10.74
C VAL A 206 -1.26 -0.95 -11.50
N ASP A 207 -1.78 0.21 -11.12
CA ASP A 207 -1.65 1.44 -11.92
C ASP A 207 -0.29 2.14 -11.83
N TRP A 208 0.51 1.84 -10.79
CA TRP A 208 1.85 2.41 -10.53
C TRP A 208 1.88 3.95 -10.62
N TYR A 209 0.80 4.60 -10.23
CA TYR A 209 0.68 6.05 -10.22
C TYR A 209 0.70 6.58 -8.80
N SER A 210 1.86 7.12 -8.38
CA SER A 210 2.05 7.67 -7.03
C SER A 210 3.25 8.60 -6.98
N GLU A 211 3.14 9.67 -6.19
CA GLU A 211 4.25 10.58 -5.90
C GLU A 211 5.37 9.91 -5.09
N CYS A 212 5.06 8.81 -4.38
CA CYS A 212 6.04 8.01 -3.64
C CYS A 212 6.76 6.96 -4.50
N LEU A 213 6.41 6.83 -5.78
CA LEU A 213 7.13 6.01 -6.74
C LEU A 213 8.23 6.87 -7.37
N LYS A 214 9.45 6.88 -6.78
CA LYS A 214 10.47 7.90 -7.09
C LYS A 214 11.63 7.42 -7.93
N ASN A 215 11.88 6.12 -8.03
CA ASN A 215 13.07 5.60 -8.69
C ASN A 215 12.85 4.22 -9.32
N ARG A 216 13.89 3.76 -10.04
CA ARG A 216 13.86 2.47 -10.74
C ARG A 216 13.68 1.28 -9.80
N ALA A 217 14.35 1.29 -8.66
CA ALA A 217 14.27 0.19 -7.70
C ALA A 217 12.85 0.08 -7.12
N HIS A 218 12.18 1.22 -6.80
CA HIS A 218 10.78 1.23 -6.35
C HIS A 218 9.84 0.59 -7.39
N TYR A 219 10.00 0.90 -8.68
CA TYR A 219 9.17 0.32 -9.72
C TYR A 219 9.46 -1.17 -9.91
N ASN A 220 10.75 -1.51 -10.02
CA ASN A 220 11.19 -2.88 -10.24
C ASN A 220 10.89 -3.81 -9.06
N SER A 221 10.81 -3.28 -7.82
CA SER A 221 10.47 -4.12 -6.67
C SER A 221 9.06 -4.72 -6.75
N PHE A 222 8.16 -4.12 -7.51
CA PHE A 222 6.79 -4.61 -7.70
C PHE A 222 6.53 -5.21 -9.09
N THR A 223 7.35 -4.84 -10.11
CA THR A 223 7.11 -5.25 -11.51
C THR A 223 8.07 -6.31 -12.01
N THR A 224 8.91 -6.86 -11.14
CA THR A 224 9.80 -7.98 -11.41
C THR A 224 9.54 -9.13 -10.44
N PRO A 225 10.16 -10.32 -10.61
CA PRO A 225 10.04 -11.41 -9.63
C PRO A 225 10.58 -11.10 -8.21
N PHE A 226 11.06 -9.89 -7.94
CA PHE A 226 11.32 -9.42 -6.60
C PHE A 226 10.02 -9.31 -5.77
N PHE A 227 8.90 -9.02 -6.43
CA PHE A 227 7.57 -9.17 -5.87
C PHE A 227 7.10 -10.60 -6.06
N VAL A 228 6.90 -11.32 -4.97
CA VAL A 228 6.41 -12.70 -4.96
C VAL A 228 4.92 -12.68 -4.68
N PRO A 229 4.07 -13.05 -5.67
CA PRO A 229 2.64 -13.18 -5.44
C PRO A 229 2.33 -14.16 -4.31
N LEU A 230 1.28 -13.87 -3.55
CA LEU A 230 0.96 -14.65 -2.36
C LEU A 230 0.55 -16.10 -2.68
N ASP A 231 -0.01 -16.34 -3.87
CA ASP A 231 -0.38 -17.66 -4.40
C ASP A 231 0.82 -18.51 -4.84
N ALA A 232 2.03 -17.90 -4.97
CA ALA A 232 3.25 -18.64 -5.28
C ALA A 232 3.83 -19.39 -4.07
N PHE A 233 3.36 -19.12 -2.86
CA PHE A 233 3.86 -19.74 -1.63
C PHE A 233 3.19 -21.09 -1.34
N PRO A 234 3.92 -22.01 -0.69
CA PRO A 234 5.34 -21.93 -0.30
C PRO A 234 6.27 -22.05 -1.51
N LEU A 235 7.37 -21.28 -1.51
CA LEU A 235 8.37 -21.39 -2.57
C LEU A 235 9.23 -22.63 -2.41
N ALA A 236 9.54 -23.31 -3.55
CA ALA A 236 10.54 -24.38 -3.59
C ALA A 236 11.90 -23.90 -3.06
N GLN A 237 12.71 -24.82 -2.50
CA GLN A 237 14.00 -24.47 -1.89
C GLN A 237 15.02 -23.94 -2.92
N ASP A 238 14.90 -24.35 -4.16
CA ASP A 238 15.74 -23.94 -5.31
C ASP A 238 15.13 -22.79 -6.12
N ASP A 239 14.04 -22.20 -5.67
CA ASP A 239 13.41 -21.07 -6.37
C ASP A 239 14.36 -19.87 -6.41
N PRO A 240 14.67 -19.32 -7.61
CA PRO A 240 15.62 -18.21 -7.73
C PRO A 240 15.16 -16.92 -7.04
N ARG A 241 13.88 -16.79 -6.68
CA ARG A 241 13.36 -15.66 -5.91
C ARG A 241 13.82 -15.68 -4.45
N ARG A 242 14.34 -16.82 -3.95
CA ARG A 242 14.94 -16.92 -2.63
C ARG A 242 16.28 -16.18 -2.52
N ASP A 243 16.96 -15.92 -3.66
CA ASP A 243 18.16 -15.09 -3.73
C ASP A 243 17.99 -13.96 -4.75
N PRO A 244 17.22 -12.92 -4.41
CA PRO A 244 16.93 -11.83 -5.34
C PRO A 244 18.14 -10.96 -5.67
N SER A 245 19.20 -11.00 -4.86
CA SER A 245 20.44 -10.24 -5.09
C SER A 245 21.18 -10.75 -6.30
N GLN A 246 21.30 -12.06 -6.48
CA GLN A 246 21.93 -12.67 -7.66
C GLN A 246 21.15 -12.42 -8.95
N ALA A 247 19.81 -12.34 -8.86
CA ALA A 247 18.96 -12.13 -10.02
C ALA A 247 18.94 -10.68 -10.54
N GLY A 248 19.47 -9.72 -9.77
CA GLY A 248 19.57 -8.32 -10.15
C GLY A 248 18.23 -7.66 -10.49
N TYR A 249 17.14 -8.11 -9.89
CA TYR A 249 15.77 -7.66 -10.22
C TYR A 249 15.60 -6.15 -10.16
N LEU A 250 16.09 -5.51 -9.11
CA LEU A 250 15.90 -4.06 -8.88
C LEU A 250 16.68 -3.20 -9.89
N SER A 251 17.74 -3.73 -10.47
CA SER A 251 18.59 -3.04 -11.44
C SER A 251 18.21 -3.28 -12.90
N ARG A 252 17.18 -4.08 -13.18
CA ARG A 252 16.74 -4.38 -14.55
C ARG A 252 16.28 -3.14 -15.29
N ASP A 253 16.36 -3.20 -16.62
CA ASP A 253 15.80 -2.18 -17.48
C ASP A 253 14.29 -2.06 -17.30
N LEU A 254 13.84 -0.82 -17.27
CA LEU A 254 12.44 -0.47 -17.04
C LEU A 254 11.59 -0.79 -18.26
N LYS A 255 10.46 -1.44 -18.02
CA LYS A 255 9.41 -1.71 -19.00
C LYS A 255 8.05 -1.30 -18.42
N CYS A 256 7.21 -0.69 -19.25
CA CYS A 256 5.84 -0.39 -18.83
C CYS A 256 5.06 -1.67 -18.55
N TRP A 257 4.41 -1.75 -17.43
CA TRP A 257 3.58 -2.89 -17.00
C TRP A 257 2.42 -3.19 -17.96
N ARG A 258 1.88 -2.15 -18.64
CA ARG A 258 0.68 -2.25 -19.46
C ARG A 258 0.98 -2.44 -20.95
N CYS A 259 1.87 -1.63 -21.53
CA CYS A 259 2.16 -1.69 -22.96
C CYS A 259 3.51 -2.34 -23.30
N SER A 260 4.30 -2.72 -22.28
CA SER A 260 5.64 -3.33 -22.41
C SER A 260 6.70 -2.45 -23.10
N ALA A 261 6.42 -1.15 -23.31
CA ALA A 261 7.40 -0.22 -23.86
C ALA A 261 8.63 -0.13 -22.95
N GLY A 262 9.82 -0.14 -23.55
CA GLY A 262 11.10 -0.11 -22.85
C GLY A 262 11.61 1.32 -22.61
N PHE A 263 12.14 1.57 -21.41
CA PHE A 263 12.67 2.88 -20.99
C PHE A 263 14.15 2.81 -20.56
N GLY A 264 14.78 1.62 -20.68
CA GLY A 264 16.13 1.38 -20.22
C GLY A 264 16.25 1.72 -18.73
N ARG A 265 17.20 2.59 -18.38
CA ARG A 265 17.44 3.02 -16.98
C ARG A 265 16.75 4.35 -16.61
N SER A 266 16.02 4.96 -17.53
CA SER A 266 15.43 6.30 -17.34
C SER A 266 14.08 6.22 -16.62
N PHE A 267 14.09 6.33 -15.30
CA PHE A 267 12.86 6.38 -14.52
C PHE A 267 12.01 7.62 -14.83
N ALA A 268 12.61 8.77 -15.09
CA ALA A 268 11.87 9.98 -15.43
C ALA A 268 10.99 9.78 -16.67
N ARG A 269 11.53 9.18 -17.74
CA ARG A 269 10.76 8.88 -18.97
C ARG A 269 9.67 7.84 -18.72
N LEU A 270 9.94 6.83 -17.89
CA LEU A 270 8.90 5.88 -17.49
C LEU A 270 7.79 6.58 -16.70
N ASN A 271 8.13 7.41 -15.73
CA ASN A 271 7.15 8.10 -14.88
C ASN A 271 6.22 9.02 -15.68
N GLU A 272 6.74 9.76 -16.66
CA GLU A 272 5.93 10.53 -17.61
C GLU A 272 4.97 9.63 -18.39
N HIS A 273 5.46 8.48 -18.86
CA HIS A 273 4.63 7.50 -19.57
C HIS A 273 3.57 6.87 -18.67
N LEU A 274 3.90 6.54 -17.42
CA LEU A 274 2.94 5.98 -16.45
C LEU A 274 1.78 6.93 -16.18
N ALA A 275 2.01 8.23 -16.18
CA ALA A 275 0.92 9.21 -16.04
C ALA A 275 -0.09 9.12 -17.21
N VAL A 276 0.39 8.92 -18.44
CA VAL A 276 -0.47 8.73 -19.61
C VAL A 276 -1.22 7.40 -19.54
N GLU A 277 -0.52 6.33 -19.16
CA GLU A 277 -1.13 5.01 -19.00
C GLU A 277 -2.17 4.98 -17.89
N PHE A 278 -1.96 5.71 -16.80
CA PHE A 278 -2.93 5.84 -15.71
C PHE A 278 -4.23 6.51 -16.18
N GLU A 279 -4.13 7.60 -16.97
CA GLU A 279 -5.30 8.24 -17.56
C GLU A 279 -6.09 7.31 -18.50
N ALA A 280 -5.37 6.49 -19.27
CA ALA A 280 -5.99 5.49 -20.14
C ALA A 280 -6.60 4.34 -19.35
N TRP A 281 -5.91 3.84 -18.31
CA TRP A 281 -6.34 2.75 -17.45
C TRP A 281 -7.64 3.10 -16.68
N LYS A 282 -7.77 4.30 -16.17
CA LYS A 282 -9.00 4.73 -15.47
C LYS A 282 -10.24 4.68 -16.36
N ARG A 283 -10.07 4.74 -17.67
CA ARG A 283 -11.16 4.87 -18.66
C ARG A 283 -11.56 3.57 -19.36
N ILE A 284 -10.92 2.46 -19.02
CA ILE A 284 -11.23 1.13 -19.60
C ILE A 284 -12.70 0.76 -19.41
#